data_5de8a2e4ca51222ce4567d458ededf5f
#
_entry.id   5de8a2e4ca51222ce4567d458ededf5f
#
_cell.length_a   1.000
_cell.length_b   1.000
_cell.length_c   1.000
_cell.angle_alpha   90.00
_cell.angle_beta   90.00
_cell.angle_gamma   90.00
#
_symmetry.space_group_name_H-M   'P 1'
#
loop_
_entity.id
_entity.type
_entity.pdbx_description
1 polymer ?
#
loop_
_entity_poly.entity_id
_entity_poly.type
_entity_poly.pdbx_seq_one_letter_code
_entity_poly.pdbx_strand_id
1 'polypeptide(L)'
;MSIELDGIRKAFGARVILDGITLSVREGETLAVIGYSGSGKSVMLKTIVRLLVPDAGVVHVDGEDVATLRRERLYDLRRRIGYVFQFAALFDSMTVFDNVAMGLRKMRMPEPDTAERVHESLRLVEMEGYDERLPAELSGGQRKRVGLARAIATRPKYVLYDEPTTGLDPVTTAVIDGLIMKMAKELGVTSVVVTHDMKSAYRVADRVAMLYQGGIRFVGTPAEIQQVDDPVVRGFIEGIPELAQEAV
;
A
#
# COMPACT_ATOMS: atom_id res chain seq x y z
N MET A 1 9.65 15.79 -2.42
CA MET A 1 8.59 15.18 -3.26
C MET A 1 8.92 13.72 -3.31
N SER A 2 7.96 12.84 -3.25
CA SER A 2 8.30 11.44 -3.12
C SER A 2 7.73 10.56 -4.22
N ILE A 3 6.43 10.65 -4.49
CA ILE A 3 5.77 9.91 -5.57
C ILE A 3 4.83 10.86 -6.30
N GLU A 4 4.91 10.88 -7.63
CA GLU A 4 4.04 11.68 -8.50
C GLU A 4 3.52 10.80 -9.63
N LEU A 5 2.22 10.83 -9.82
CA LEU A 5 1.53 10.26 -10.97
C LEU A 5 1.01 11.44 -11.80
N ASP A 6 1.34 11.49 -13.07
CA ASP A 6 0.92 12.54 -13.99
C ASP A 6 0.23 11.94 -15.21
N GLY A 7 -1.08 12.16 -15.32
CA GLY A 7 -1.89 11.72 -16.42
C GLY A 7 -1.91 10.20 -16.67
N ILE A 8 -1.78 9.38 -15.62
CA ILE A 8 -1.66 7.92 -15.75
C ILE A 8 -2.92 7.33 -16.38
N ARG A 9 -2.75 6.64 -17.51
CA ARG A 9 -3.79 5.87 -18.17
C ARG A 9 -3.39 4.40 -18.25
N LYS A 10 -4.35 3.52 -17.93
CA LYS A 10 -4.17 2.06 -18.06
C LYS A 10 -5.46 1.38 -18.51
N ALA A 11 -5.36 0.58 -19.57
CA ALA A 11 -6.45 -0.25 -20.07
C ALA A 11 -6.03 -1.73 -20.14
N PHE A 12 -7.01 -2.61 -20.09
CA PHE A 12 -6.87 -4.03 -20.34
C PHE A 12 -7.87 -4.42 -21.45
N GLY A 13 -7.36 -4.62 -22.65
CA GLY A 13 -8.20 -4.74 -23.85
C GLY A 13 -9.01 -3.45 -24.07
N ALA A 14 -10.33 -3.57 -24.21
CA ALA A 14 -11.22 -2.42 -24.40
C ALA A 14 -11.58 -1.70 -23.08
N ARG A 15 -11.27 -2.29 -21.91
CA ARG A 15 -11.66 -1.73 -20.61
C ARG A 15 -10.57 -0.79 -20.07
N VAL A 16 -10.89 0.50 -20.01
CA VAL A 16 -10.06 1.51 -19.33
C VAL A 16 -10.27 1.37 -17.81
N ILE A 17 -9.17 1.27 -17.06
CA ILE A 17 -9.18 1.13 -15.60
C ILE A 17 -8.69 2.41 -14.92
N LEU A 18 -7.64 3.03 -15.46
CA LEU A 18 -7.16 4.33 -15.04
C LEU A 18 -7.22 5.26 -16.24
N ASP A 19 -7.75 6.47 -16.05
CA ASP A 19 -7.95 7.45 -17.11
C ASP A 19 -7.55 8.85 -16.64
N GLY A 20 -6.27 9.17 -16.83
CA GLY A 20 -5.73 10.48 -16.51
C GLY A 20 -5.47 10.72 -15.00
N ILE A 21 -5.04 9.70 -14.25
CA ILE A 21 -4.74 9.88 -12.82
C ILE A 21 -3.58 10.84 -12.63
N THR A 22 -3.85 11.96 -11.96
CA THR A 22 -2.82 12.90 -11.49
C THR A 22 -2.93 13.00 -9.97
N LEU A 23 -1.87 12.57 -9.26
CA LEU A 23 -1.85 12.47 -7.81
C LEU A 23 -0.41 12.55 -7.30
N SER A 24 -0.20 13.28 -6.21
CA SER A 24 1.11 13.38 -5.56
C SER A 24 1.06 12.92 -4.11
N VAL A 25 2.12 12.25 -3.67
CA VAL A 25 2.33 11.83 -2.28
C VAL A 25 3.52 12.62 -1.73
N ARG A 26 3.32 13.32 -0.61
CA ARG A 26 4.35 14.13 0.03
C ARG A 26 5.28 13.25 0.87
N GLU A 27 6.50 13.71 1.10
CA GLU A 27 7.42 13.00 1.96
C GLU A 27 6.91 12.94 3.41
N GLY A 28 6.96 11.76 4.00
CA GLY A 28 6.50 11.52 5.38
C GLY A 28 4.98 11.43 5.54
N GLU A 29 4.18 11.65 4.48
CA GLU A 29 2.73 11.54 4.61
C GLU A 29 2.23 10.10 4.41
N THR A 30 1.12 9.79 5.02
CA THR A 30 0.28 8.64 4.71
C THR A 30 -0.91 9.09 3.88
N LEU A 31 -0.92 8.74 2.58
CA LEU A 31 -2.05 8.98 1.68
C LEU A 31 -2.92 7.73 1.60
N ALA A 32 -4.18 7.82 2.00
CA ALA A 32 -5.16 6.78 1.71
C ALA A 32 -5.80 7.01 0.34
N VAL A 33 -5.86 5.97 -0.49
CA VAL A 33 -6.62 5.99 -1.74
C VAL A 33 -7.81 5.06 -1.59
N ILE A 34 -8.99 5.65 -1.55
CA ILE A 34 -10.27 4.96 -1.38
C ILE A 34 -11.00 4.83 -2.72
N GLY A 35 -12.03 4.01 -2.74
CA GLY A 35 -12.89 3.82 -3.91
C GLY A 35 -13.50 2.43 -3.96
N TYR A 36 -14.48 2.26 -4.84
CA TYR A 36 -15.22 1.00 -5.01
C TYR A 36 -14.29 -0.17 -5.38
N SER A 37 -14.74 -1.40 -5.09
CA SER A 37 -14.03 -2.59 -5.57
C SER A 37 -13.94 -2.55 -7.09
N GLY A 38 -12.74 -2.85 -7.61
CA GLY A 38 -12.50 -2.80 -9.07
C GLY A 38 -12.27 -1.40 -9.66
N SER A 39 -12.24 -0.32 -8.87
CA SER A 39 -11.98 1.05 -9.37
C SER A 39 -10.56 1.31 -9.87
N GLY A 40 -9.62 0.35 -9.69
CA GLY A 40 -8.25 0.49 -10.20
C GLY A 40 -7.19 0.80 -9.14
N LYS A 41 -7.52 0.83 -7.84
CA LYS A 41 -6.59 1.16 -6.73
C LYS A 41 -5.30 0.31 -6.77
N SER A 42 -5.43 -1.02 -6.83
CA SER A 42 -4.27 -1.92 -6.92
C SER A 42 -3.53 -1.79 -8.25
N VAL A 43 -4.23 -1.43 -9.34
CA VAL A 43 -3.60 -1.15 -10.65
C VAL A 43 -2.71 0.07 -10.51
N MET A 44 -3.20 1.14 -9.89
CA MET A 44 -2.44 2.36 -9.61
C MET A 44 -1.17 2.05 -8.79
N LEU A 45 -1.27 1.31 -7.67
CA LEU A 45 -0.09 0.93 -6.88
C LEU A 45 0.94 0.15 -7.71
N LYS A 46 0.49 -0.77 -8.56
CA LYS A 46 1.37 -1.57 -9.41
C LYS A 46 2.09 -0.75 -10.47
N THR A 47 1.55 0.41 -10.89
CA THR A 47 2.27 1.30 -11.80
C THR A 47 3.42 2.01 -11.10
N ILE A 48 3.29 2.37 -9.82
CA ILE A 48 4.34 3.04 -9.03
C ILE A 48 5.63 2.20 -8.98
N VAL A 49 5.49 0.89 -8.83
CA VAL A 49 6.65 -0.04 -8.78
C VAL A 49 6.96 -0.69 -10.13
N ARG A 50 6.32 -0.22 -11.22
CA ARG A 50 6.42 -0.79 -12.58
C ARG A 50 6.22 -2.31 -12.62
N LEU A 51 5.29 -2.83 -11.81
CA LEU A 51 4.72 -4.17 -12.02
C LEU A 51 3.71 -4.16 -13.16
N LEU A 52 3.10 -2.99 -13.40
CA LEU A 52 2.32 -2.68 -14.59
C LEU A 52 2.90 -1.42 -15.24
N VAL A 53 3.02 -1.43 -16.55
CA VAL A 53 3.41 -0.24 -17.32
C VAL A 53 2.13 0.51 -17.71
N PRO A 54 2.01 1.81 -17.42
CA PRO A 54 0.89 2.61 -17.90
C PRO A 54 0.92 2.71 -19.43
N ASP A 55 -0.23 2.92 -20.05
CA ASP A 55 -0.36 3.08 -21.50
C ASP A 55 -0.11 4.55 -21.90
N ALA A 56 -0.32 5.50 -20.97
CA ALA A 56 0.04 6.91 -21.08
C ALA A 56 0.29 7.51 -19.69
N GLY A 57 0.88 8.70 -19.67
CA GLY A 57 1.29 9.38 -18.44
C GLY A 57 2.63 8.92 -17.90
N VAL A 58 3.09 9.55 -16.83
CA VAL A 58 4.41 9.32 -16.25
C VAL A 58 4.30 9.14 -14.72
N VAL A 59 5.06 8.19 -14.17
CA VAL A 59 5.24 8.01 -12.73
C VAL A 59 6.64 8.45 -12.35
N HIS A 60 6.75 9.41 -11.46
CA HIS A 60 8.03 9.79 -10.86
C HIS A 60 8.11 9.31 -9.41
N VAL A 61 9.26 8.77 -9.04
CA VAL A 61 9.62 8.48 -7.66
C VAL A 61 10.97 9.15 -7.39
N ASP A 62 11.02 10.04 -6.41
CA ASP A 62 12.18 10.91 -6.13
C ASP A 62 12.67 11.69 -7.38
N GLY A 63 11.75 12.07 -8.27
CA GLY A 63 12.05 12.77 -9.52
C GLY A 63 12.56 11.88 -10.67
N GLU A 64 12.72 10.59 -10.45
CA GLU A 64 13.11 9.63 -11.49
C GLU A 64 11.86 9.07 -12.20
N ASP A 65 11.79 9.19 -13.54
CA ASP A 65 10.75 8.55 -14.34
C ASP A 65 10.92 7.03 -14.32
N VAL A 66 9.97 6.35 -13.67
CA VAL A 66 10.01 4.90 -13.43
C VAL A 66 9.95 4.10 -14.73
N ALA A 67 9.29 4.63 -15.79
CA ALA A 67 9.16 3.95 -17.06
C ALA A 67 10.51 3.83 -17.80
N THR A 68 11.37 4.83 -17.66
CA THR A 68 12.65 4.93 -18.36
C THR A 68 13.80 4.22 -17.65
N LEU A 69 13.61 3.80 -16.37
CA LEU A 69 14.66 3.16 -15.60
C LEU A 69 15.15 1.87 -16.23
N ARG A 70 16.47 1.73 -16.37
CA ARG A 70 17.12 0.47 -16.68
C ARG A 70 16.93 -0.55 -15.54
N ARG A 71 17.13 -1.83 -15.82
CA ARG A 71 16.85 -2.94 -14.90
C ARG A 71 17.50 -2.77 -13.52
N GLU A 72 18.76 -2.39 -13.47
CA GLU A 72 19.50 -2.19 -12.22
C GLU A 72 18.90 -1.06 -11.38
N ARG A 73 18.64 0.10 -12.01
CA ARG A 73 18.02 1.26 -11.33
C ARG A 73 16.60 0.96 -10.87
N LEU A 74 15.83 0.17 -11.64
CA LEU A 74 14.50 -0.27 -11.21
C LEU A 74 14.58 -1.20 -9.99
N TYR A 75 15.61 -2.06 -9.92
CA TYR A 75 15.86 -2.85 -8.72
C TYR A 75 16.17 -1.97 -7.51
N ASP A 76 17.02 -0.96 -7.67
CA ASP A 76 17.37 -0.02 -6.61
C ASP A 76 16.15 0.77 -6.13
N LEU A 77 15.28 1.21 -7.06
CA LEU A 77 14.02 1.85 -6.73
C LEU A 77 13.12 0.91 -5.91
N ARG A 78 12.94 -0.34 -6.36
CA ARG A 78 12.09 -1.32 -5.66
C ARG A 78 12.62 -1.70 -4.28
N ARG A 79 13.91 -1.59 -4.02
CA ARG A 79 14.51 -1.78 -2.69
C ARG A 79 14.11 -0.68 -1.71
N ARG A 80 13.83 0.54 -2.22
CA ARG A 80 13.36 1.67 -1.43
C ARG A 80 11.85 1.62 -1.17
N ILE A 81 11.14 0.63 -1.73
CA ILE A 81 9.68 0.51 -1.63
C ILE A 81 9.31 -0.84 -1.02
N GLY A 82 8.73 -0.82 0.18
CA GLY A 82 8.03 -1.97 0.74
C GLY A 82 6.65 -2.12 0.09
N TYR A 83 6.27 -3.33 -0.27
CA TYR A 83 4.94 -3.61 -0.82
C TYR A 83 4.22 -4.64 0.05
N VAL A 84 3.09 -4.25 0.61
CA VAL A 84 2.20 -5.11 1.41
C VAL A 84 1.03 -5.54 0.53
N PHE A 85 0.96 -6.84 0.23
CA PHE A 85 -0.07 -7.41 -0.62
C PHE A 85 -1.35 -7.74 0.15
N GLN A 86 -2.49 -7.69 -0.53
CA GLN A 86 -3.82 -7.95 0.02
C GLN A 86 -3.93 -9.27 0.81
N PHE A 87 -3.27 -10.33 0.38
CA PHE A 87 -3.27 -11.65 1.04
C PHE A 87 -1.93 -11.98 1.72
N ALA A 88 -1.16 -10.97 2.14
CA ALA A 88 0.21 -11.07 2.67
C ALA A 88 1.22 -11.68 1.69
N ALA A 89 0.82 -12.57 0.80
CA ALA A 89 1.63 -13.25 -0.21
C ALA A 89 2.92 -13.85 0.38
N LEU A 90 2.79 -14.55 1.51
CA LEU A 90 3.88 -15.29 2.11
C LEU A 90 4.16 -16.55 1.29
N PHE A 91 5.42 -16.98 1.29
CA PHE A 91 5.81 -18.26 0.72
C PHE A 91 5.51 -19.36 1.73
N ASP A 92 4.57 -20.25 1.40
CA ASP A 92 4.07 -21.29 2.32
C ASP A 92 5.14 -22.31 2.71
N SER A 93 6.17 -22.51 1.88
CA SER A 93 7.30 -23.40 2.12
C SER A 93 8.44 -22.77 2.94
N MET A 94 8.30 -21.50 3.32
CA MET A 94 9.30 -20.75 4.08
C MET A 94 8.77 -20.44 5.46
N THR A 95 9.66 -20.47 6.48
CA THR A 95 9.33 -20.01 7.82
C THR A 95 8.98 -18.51 7.83
N VAL A 96 8.45 -18.02 8.94
CA VAL A 96 8.27 -16.57 9.18
C VAL A 96 9.58 -15.84 9.01
N PHE A 97 10.66 -16.35 9.65
CA PHE A 97 12.00 -15.79 9.51
C PHE A 97 12.43 -15.67 8.05
N ASP A 98 12.35 -16.75 7.29
CA ASP A 98 12.79 -16.77 5.89
C ASP A 98 11.96 -15.86 4.99
N ASN A 99 10.64 -15.77 5.23
CA ASN A 99 9.79 -14.83 4.53
C ASN A 99 10.25 -13.37 4.74
N VAL A 100 10.61 -13.00 5.96
CA VAL A 100 11.07 -11.65 6.28
C VAL A 100 12.51 -11.42 5.79
N ALA A 101 13.39 -12.42 5.93
CA ALA A 101 14.79 -12.36 5.52
C ALA A 101 14.99 -12.27 4.00
N MET A 102 14.01 -12.72 3.20
CA MET A 102 14.17 -12.88 1.76
C MET A 102 14.68 -11.62 1.04
N GLY A 103 14.15 -10.44 1.38
CA GLY A 103 14.60 -9.16 0.81
C GLY A 103 16.03 -8.82 1.20
N LEU A 104 16.40 -9.08 2.45
CA LEU A 104 17.72 -8.80 3.01
C LEU A 104 18.79 -9.69 2.38
N ARG A 105 18.53 -11.00 2.26
CA ARG A 105 19.41 -11.95 1.57
C ARG A 105 19.60 -11.60 0.10
N LYS A 106 18.56 -11.15 -0.57
CA LYS A 106 18.67 -10.64 -1.95
C LYS A 106 19.54 -9.39 -2.05
N MET A 107 19.62 -8.59 -0.98
CA MET A 107 20.55 -7.47 -0.84
C MET A 107 21.96 -7.92 -0.48
N ARG A 108 22.21 -9.22 -0.29
CA ARG A 108 23.47 -9.81 0.17
C ARG A 108 23.90 -9.30 1.55
N MET A 109 22.93 -9.03 2.42
CA MET A 109 23.21 -8.69 3.81
C MET A 109 23.83 -9.89 4.52
N PRO A 110 24.87 -9.73 5.36
CA PRO A 110 25.44 -10.81 6.16
C PRO A 110 24.36 -11.46 7.06
N GLU A 111 24.45 -12.78 7.29
CA GLU A 111 23.43 -13.49 8.09
C GLU A 111 23.24 -12.95 9.51
N PRO A 112 24.31 -12.55 10.26
CA PRO A 112 24.10 -11.92 11.59
C PRO A 112 23.25 -10.64 11.51
N ASP A 113 23.54 -9.77 10.54
CA ASP A 113 22.81 -8.51 10.35
C ASP A 113 21.36 -8.78 9.84
N THR A 114 21.22 -9.84 9.02
CA THR A 114 19.92 -10.31 8.53
C THR A 114 19.06 -10.78 9.71
N ALA A 115 19.61 -11.58 10.62
CA ALA A 115 18.88 -12.08 11.78
C ALA A 115 18.45 -10.93 12.70
N GLU A 116 19.36 -10.01 13.01
CA GLU A 116 19.03 -8.82 13.83
C GLU A 116 17.88 -8.02 13.19
N ARG A 117 17.96 -7.76 11.89
CA ARG A 117 16.95 -7.00 11.16
C ARG A 117 15.60 -7.71 11.08
N VAL A 118 15.58 -9.04 10.93
CA VAL A 118 14.36 -9.85 10.96
C VAL A 118 13.70 -9.72 12.34
N HIS A 119 14.47 -9.92 13.42
CA HIS A 119 13.94 -9.81 14.79
C HIS A 119 13.43 -8.40 15.11
N GLU A 120 14.14 -7.34 14.69
CA GLU A 120 13.63 -5.96 14.80
C GLU A 120 12.29 -5.80 14.09
N SER A 121 12.16 -6.31 12.87
CA SER A 121 10.94 -6.19 12.07
C SER A 121 9.78 -6.97 12.67
N LEU A 122 10.04 -8.18 13.19
CA LEU A 122 9.03 -8.99 13.87
C LEU A 122 8.58 -8.34 15.18
N ARG A 123 9.49 -7.73 15.94
CA ARG A 123 9.17 -6.97 17.16
C ARG A 123 8.26 -5.78 16.87
N LEU A 124 8.52 -5.03 15.81
CA LEU A 124 7.69 -3.89 15.39
C LEU A 124 6.24 -4.28 15.16
N VAL A 125 6.00 -5.48 14.62
CA VAL A 125 4.66 -5.99 14.31
C VAL A 125 4.12 -6.98 15.36
N GLU A 126 4.77 -7.07 16.54
CA GLU A 126 4.35 -7.93 17.66
C GLU A 126 4.26 -9.41 17.27
N MET A 127 5.28 -9.91 16.56
CA MET A 127 5.41 -11.29 16.13
C MET A 127 6.71 -11.96 16.63
N GLU A 128 7.22 -11.52 17.79
CA GLU A 128 8.36 -12.14 18.46
C GLU A 128 8.06 -13.60 18.81
N GLY A 129 9.04 -14.49 18.59
CA GLY A 129 8.93 -15.92 18.88
C GLY A 129 8.14 -16.74 17.86
N TYR A 130 7.80 -16.15 16.71
CA TYR A 130 7.14 -16.84 15.60
C TYR A 130 8.10 -17.25 14.48
N ASP A 131 9.40 -17.06 14.66
CA ASP A 131 10.44 -17.18 13.65
C ASP A 131 10.39 -18.49 12.86
N GLU A 132 10.24 -19.63 13.58
CA GLU A 132 10.26 -20.98 13.01
C GLU A 132 8.89 -21.44 12.48
N ARG A 133 7.82 -20.66 12.70
CA ARG A 133 6.48 -21.04 12.26
C ARG A 133 6.35 -20.95 10.74
N LEU A 134 5.54 -21.85 10.17
CA LEU A 134 5.12 -21.77 8.79
C LEU A 134 3.84 -20.91 8.64
N PRO A 135 3.59 -20.28 7.49
CA PRO A 135 2.37 -19.49 7.24
C PRO A 135 1.06 -20.25 7.51
N ALA A 136 1.04 -21.56 7.31
CA ALA A 136 -0.12 -22.41 7.58
C ALA A 136 -0.49 -22.49 9.07
N GLU A 137 0.47 -22.24 9.97
CA GLU A 137 0.28 -22.26 11.43
C GLU A 137 -0.20 -20.91 11.98
N LEU A 138 -0.37 -19.90 11.12
CA LEU A 138 -0.69 -18.51 11.50
C LEU A 138 -2.16 -18.19 11.21
N SER A 139 -2.77 -17.38 12.09
CA SER A 139 -4.06 -16.75 11.79
C SER A 139 -3.96 -15.76 10.63
N GLY A 140 -5.11 -15.34 10.06
CA GLY A 140 -5.14 -14.31 9.01
C GLY A 140 -4.46 -13.02 9.41
N GLY A 141 -4.72 -12.52 10.63
CA GLY A 141 -4.09 -11.31 11.16
C GLY A 141 -2.57 -11.48 11.37
N GLN A 142 -2.14 -12.64 11.87
CA GLN A 142 -0.71 -12.94 12.03
C GLN A 142 0.01 -12.99 10.67
N ARG A 143 -0.57 -13.60 9.64
CA ARG A 143 -0.02 -13.57 8.28
C ARG A 143 0.12 -12.14 7.75
N LYS A 144 -0.86 -11.27 8.00
CA LYS A 144 -0.77 -9.85 7.64
C LYS A 144 0.38 -9.16 8.36
N ARG A 145 0.56 -9.37 9.68
CA ARG A 145 1.66 -8.81 10.45
C ARG A 145 3.03 -9.26 9.92
N VAL A 146 3.19 -10.53 9.56
CA VAL A 146 4.43 -11.03 8.92
C VAL A 146 4.64 -10.37 7.55
N GLY A 147 3.58 -10.16 6.78
CA GLY A 147 3.63 -9.41 5.52
C GLY A 147 4.11 -7.96 5.71
N LEU A 148 3.67 -7.30 6.79
CA LEU A 148 4.16 -5.98 7.19
C LEU A 148 5.65 -6.03 7.56
N ALA A 149 6.06 -6.98 8.44
CA ALA A 149 7.46 -7.16 8.82
C ALA A 149 8.37 -7.33 7.60
N ARG A 150 7.98 -8.21 6.65
CA ARG A 150 8.72 -8.43 5.39
C ARG A 150 8.86 -7.15 4.57
N ALA A 151 7.82 -6.33 4.50
CA ALA A 151 7.83 -5.10 3.72
C ALA A 151 8.78 -4.04 4.30
N ILE A 152 8.93 -3.98 5.64
CA ILE A 152 9.76 -2.98 6.32
C ILE A 152 11.19 -3.46 6.62
N ALA A 153 11.47 -4.76 6.54
CA ALA A 153 12.78 -5.33 6.89
C ALA A 153 13.95 -4.68 6.12
N THR A 154 13.73 -4.28 4.88
CA THR A 154 14.73 -3.58 4.06
C THR A 154 14.91 -2.11 4.43
N ARG A 155 14.23 -1.59 5.45
CA ARG A 155 14.14 -0.15 5.82
C ARG A 155 13.82 0.70 4.59
N PRO A 156 12.65 0.49 3.95
CA PRO A 156 12.27 1.22 2.76
C PRO A 156 11.98 2.69 3.10
N LYS A 157 12.10 3.57 2.10
CA LYS A 157 11.66 4.97 2.18
C LYS A 157 10.14 5.09 2.01
N TYR A 158 9.55 4.17 1.23
CA TYR A 158 8.13 4.14 0.89
C TYR A 158 7.50 2.81 1.27
N VAL A 159 6.23 2.83 1.71
CA VAL A 159 5.46 1.59 1.88
C VAL A 159 4.11 1.72 1.15
N LEU A 160 3.85 0.77 0.26
CA LEU A 160 2.60 0.66 -0.47
C LEU A 160 1.78 -0.48 0.11
N TYR A 161 0.58 -0.17 0.58
CA TYR A 161 -0.34 -1.14 1.20
C TYR A 161 -1.52 -1.38 0.26
N ASP A 162 -1.65 -2.60 -0.22
CA ASP A 162 -2.74 -3.03 -1.09
C ASP A 162 -3.78 -3.77 -0.26
N GLU A 163 -4.85 -3.08 0.16
CA GLU A 163 -5.95 -3.61 0.97
C GLU A 163 -5.47 -4.37 2.23
N PRO A 164 -4.70 -3.74 3.13
CA PRO A 164 -3.99 -4.44 4.21
C PRO A 164 -4.93 -5.10 5.23
N THR A 165 -6.15 -4.59 5.40
CA THR A 165 -7.12 -5.04 6.40
C THR A 165 -8.25 -5.91 5.84
N THR A 166 -8.27 -6.14 4.52
CA THR A 166 -9.32 -6.95 3.88
C THR A 166 -9.37 -8.37 4.44
N GLY A 167 -10.58 -8.81 4.80
CA GLY A 167 -10.85 -10.15 5.32
C GLY A 167 -10.55 -10.32 6.82
N LEU A 168 -10.30 -9.22 7.54
CA LEU A 168 -10.11 -9.21 8.99
C LEU A 168 -11.37 -8.73 9.72
N ASP A 169 -11.51 -9.17 10.95
CA ASP A 169 -12.52 -8.63 11.87
C ASP A 169 -12.15 -7.19 12.31
N PRO A 170 -13.10 -6.42 12.86
CA PRO A 170 -12.86 -5.02 13.23
C PRO A 170 -11.76 -4.80 14.28
N VAL A 171 -11.57 -5.76 15.19
CA VAL A 171 -10.53 -5.65 16.24
C VAL A 171 -9.15 -5.87 15.62
N THR A 172 -9.00 -6.92 14.83
CA THR A 172 -7.75 -7.22 14.10
C THR A 172 -7.42 -6.10 13.09
N THR A 173 -8.43 -5.54 12.42
CA THR A 173 -8.29 -4.35 11.55
C THR A 173 -7.67 -3.19 12.31
N ALA A 174 -8.22 -2.86 13.50
CA ALA A 174 -7.68 -1.77 14.32
C ALA A 174 -6.22 -1.99 14.74
N VAL A 175 -5.82 -3.24 14.97
CA VAL A 175 -4.43 -3.58 15.28
C VAL A 175 -3.52 -3.35 14.07
N ILE A 176 -3.92 -3.79 12.86
CA ILE A 176 -3.14 -3.56 11.63
C ILE A 176 -3.01 -2.07 11.34
N ASP A 177 -4.10 -1.28 11.49
CA ASP A 177 -4.06 0.18 11.35
C ASP A 177 -3.07 0.81 12.34
N GLY A 178 -3.11 0.36 13.61
CA GLY A 178 -2.15 0.81 14.64
C GLY A 178 -0.70 0.52 14.27
N LEU A 179 -0.42 -0.65 13.68
CA LEU A 179 0.91 -1.00 13.19
C LEU A 179 1.34 -0.13 11.99
N ILE A 180 0.43 0.17 11.06
CA ILE A 180 0.71 1.10 9.94
C ILE A 180 1.10 2.47 10.47
N MET A 181 0.34 3.03 11.42
CA MET A 181 0.64 4.32 12.05
C MET A 181 1.96 4.29 12.82
N LYS A 182 2.21 3.21 13.57
CA LYS A 182 3.46 3.02 14.32
C LYS A 182 4.66 3.01 13.37
N MET A 183 4.59 2.24 12.27
CA MET A 183 5.66 2.19 11.27
C MET A 183 5.89 3.54 10.59
N ALA A 184 4.83 4.27 10.24
CA ALA A 184 4.96 5.61 9.67
C ALA A 184 5.70 6.55 10.63
N LYS A 185 5.35 6.52 11.92
CA LYS A 185 5.95 7.38 12.95
C LYS A 185 7.39 6.97 13.30
N GLU A 186 7.65 5.67 13.53
CA GLU A 186 8.95 5.21 14.04
C GLU A 186 10.00 5.11 12.92
N LEU A 187 9.58 4.78 11.69
CA LEU A 187 10.50 4.63 10.55
C LEU A 187 10.54 5.88 9.65
N GLY A 188 9.63 6.84 9.85
CA GLY A 188 9.54 8.04 9.02
C GLY A 188 9.21 7.75 7.55
N VAL A 189 8.53 6.63 7.27
CA VAL A 189 8.23 6.21 5.90
C VAL A 189 7.09 7.02 5.29
N THR A 190 7.15 7.24 3.99
CA THR A 190 6.02 7.75 3.21
C THR A 190 5.13 6.59 2.79
N SER A 191 3.83 6.69 2.99
CA SER A 191 2.90 5.57 2.82
C SER A 191 1.78 5.86 1.84
N VAL A 192 1.43 4.86 1.01
CA VAL A 192 0.19 4.86 0.23
C VAL A 192 -0.62 3.64 0.64
N VAL A 193 -1.82 3.88 1.17
CA VAL A 193 -2.74 2.82 1.64
C VAL A 193 -3.94 2.80 0.72
N VAL A 194 -4.11 1.76 -0.09
CA VAL A 194 -5.36 1.59 -0.82
C VAL A 194 -6.32 0.73 0.00
N THR A 195 -7.55 1.21 0.15
CA THR A 195 -8.58 0.51 0.93
C THR A 195 -9.99 0.93 0.48
N HIS A 196 -10.96 0.10 0.78
CA HIS A 196 -12.39 0.45 0.73
C HIS A 196 -12.99 0.62 2.14
N ASP A 197 -12.19 0.41 3.20
CA ASP A 197 -12.61 0.61 4.58
C ASP A 197 -12.37 2.06 5.02
N MET A 198 -13.47 2.81 5.16
CA MET A 198 -13.42 4.21 5.56
C MET A 198 -12.89 4.42 6.97
N LYS A 199 -13.17 3.48 7.90
CA LYS A 199 -12.67 3.59 9.28
C LYS A 199 -11.16 3.47 9.33
N SER A 200 -10.58 2.53 8.56
CA SER A 200 -9.13 2.42 8.38
C SER A 200 -8.57 3.68 7.73
N ALA A 201 -9.16 4.16 6.62
CA ALA A 201 -8.70 5.35 5.93
C ALA A 201 -8.64 6.57 6.86
N TYR A 202 -9.71 6.82 7.63
CA TYR A 202 -9.76 7.95 8.58
C TYR A 202 -8.75 7.82 9.73
N ARG A 203 -8.39 6.60 10.12
CA ARG A 203 -7.46 6.35 11.21
C ARG A 203 -6.00 6.55 10.81
N VAL A 204 -5.63 6.10 9.60
CA VAL A 204 -4.22 6.02 9.21
C VAL A 204 -3.75 7.19 8.35
N ALA A 205 -4.65 7.92 7.69
CA ALA A 205 -4.28 8.86 6.65
C ALA A 205 -4.14 10.31 7.12
N ASP A 206 -3.11 10.98 6.62
CA ASP A 206 -2.99 12.44 6.66
C ASP A 206 -3.86 13.08 5.56
N ARG A 207 -3.93 12.43 4.38
CA ARG A 207 -4.78 12.82 3.26
C ARG A 207 -5.46 11.60 2.66
N VAL A 208 -6.64 11.87 2.09
CA VAL A 208 -7.47 10.87 1.40
C VAL A 208 -7.68 11.31 -0.05
N ALA A 209 -7.48 10.39 -0.99
CA ALA A 209 -7.87 10.57 -2.39
C ALA A 209 -8.95 9.56 -2.75
N MET A 210 -10.02 9.96 -3.43
CA MET A 210 -11.04 9.03 -3.92
C MET A 210 -10.83 8.75 -5.39
N LEU A 211 -10.60 7.47 -5.70
CA LEU A 211 -10.53 6.95 -7.07
C LEU A 211 -11.92 6.49 -7.51
N TYR A 212 -12.44 7.13 -8.54
CA TYR A 212 -13.76 6.87 -9.08
C TYR A 212 -13.74 6.88 -10.62
N GLN A 213 -14.32 5.86 -11.26
CA GLN A 213 -14.38 5.72 -12.72
C GLN A 213 -13.05 6.00 -13.45
N GLY A 214 -11.95 5.51 -12.89
CA GLY A 214 -10.62 5.67 -13.47
C GLY A 214 -9.94 7.02 -13.21
N GLY A 215 -10.62 7.99 -12.59
CA GLY A 215 -10.10 9.32 -12.26
C GLY A 215 -10.04 9.60 -10.77
N ILE A 216 -9.35 10.66 -10.37
CA ILE A 216 -9.37 11.17 -9.00
C ILE A 216 -10.55 12.14 -8.85
N ARG A 217 -11.52 11.75 -8.01
CA ARG A 217 -12.74 12.54 -7.75
C ARG A 217 -12.56 13.56 -6.63
N PHE A 218 -11.76 13.21 -5.62
CA PHE A 218 -11.52 14.03 -4.44
C PHE A 218 -10.08 13.85 -3.95
N VAL A 219 -9.49 14.91 -3.42
CA VAL A 219 -8.26 14.87 -2.63
C VAL A 219 -8.36 15.90 -1.52
N GLY A 220 -8.19 15.48 -0.27
CA GLY A 220 -8.22 16.36 0.90
C GLY A 220 -7.87 15.61 2.18
N THR A 221 -8.06 16.25 3.32
CA THR A 221 -7.90 15.65 4.65
C THR A 221 -9.09 14.72 5.00
N PRO A 222 -8.94 13.82 5.98
CA PRO A 222 -10.06 13.05 6.53
C PRO A 222 -11.24 13.90 7.02
N ALA A 223 -10.99 15.12 7.49
CA ALA A 223 -12.04 16.04 7.91
C ALA A 223 -12.77 16.67 6.71
N GLU A 224 -12.03 17.05 5.67
CA GLU A 224 -12.62 17.67 4.48
C GLU A 224 -13.52 16.70 3.71
N ILE A 225 -13.12 15.42 3.55
CA ILE A 225 -13.93 14.44 2.82
C ILE A 225 -15.27 14.16 3.52
N GLN A 226 -15.32 14.25 4.85
CA GLN A 226 -16.57 14.08 5.62
C GLN A 226 -17.55 15.26 5.45
N GLN A 227 -17.07 16.40 4.97
CA GLN A 227 -17.86 17.62 4.78
C GLN A 227 -18.12 17.94 3.31
N VAL A 228 -17.60 17.10 2.38
CA VAL A 228 -17.75 17.36 0.96
C VAL A 228 -19.19 17.22 0.52
N ASP A 229 -19.63 18.11 -0.36
CA ASP A 229 -21.01 18.15 -0.85
C ASP A 229 -21.21 17.39 -2.19
N ASP A 230 -20.24 16.55 -2.54
CA ASP A 230 -20.28 15.70 -3.74
C ASP A 230 -21.08 14.42 -3.44
N PRO A 231 -22.22 14.17 -4.15
CA PRO A 231 -23.09 13.04 -3.85
C PRO A 231 -22.40 11.68 -4.04
N VAL A 232 -21.48 11.56 -5.01
CA VAL A 232 -20.72 10.32 -5.25
C VAL A 232 -19.78 10.02 -4.08
N VAL A 233 -19.06 11.04 -3.60
CA VAL A 233 -18.16 10.90 -2.45
C VAL A 233 -18.98 10.57 -1.21
N ARG A 234 -20.07 11.30 -0.95
CA ARG A 234 -20.98 11.04 0.18
C ARG A 234 -21.59 9.65 0.11
N GLY A 235 -22.10 9.25 -1.05
CA GLY A 235 -22.65 7.91 -1.25
C GLY A 235 -21.65 6.80 -0.91
N PHE A 236 -20.37 7.00 -1.24
CA PHE A 236 -19.33 6.04 -0.91
C PHE A 236 -19.00 6.02 0.59
N ILE A 237 -18.74 7.20 1.20
CA ILE A 237 -18.28 7.27 2.60
C ILE A 237 -19.38 6.94 3.61
N GLU A 238 -20.64 7.24 3.28
CA GLU A 238 -21.82 6.98 4.12
C GLU A 238 -22.46 5.60 3.81
N GLY A 239 -22.05 4.95 2.72
CA GLY A 239 -22.60 3.66 2.28
C GLY A 239 -24.05 3.78 1.78
N ILE A 240 -24.39 4.88 1.09
CA ILE A 240 -25.74 5.18 0.55
C ILE A 240 -25.75 4.82 -0.94
N PRO A 241 -26.37 3.68 -1.33
CA PRO A 241 -26.33 3.21 -2.73
C PRO A 241 -27.00 4.16 -3.72
N GLU A 242 -28.06 4.86 -3.30
CA GLU A 242 -28.84 5.78 -4.15
C GLU A 242 -27.96 6.94 -4.64
N LEU A 243 -27.15 7.51 -3.75
CA LEU A 243 -26.20 8.58 -4.10
C LEU A 243 -25.04 8.07 -4.96
N ALA A 244 -24.69 6.79 -4.82
CA ALA A 244 -23.64 6.17 -5.61
C ALA A 244 -24.08 5.86 -7.04
N GLN A 245 -25.39 5.71 -7.32
CA GLN A 245 -25.95 5.36 -8.63
C GLN A 245 -26.21 6.57 -9.54
N GLU A 246 -26.28 7.79 -9.02
CA GLU A 246 -26.40 9.00 -9.85
C GLU A 246 -25.19 9.25 -10.77
N ALA A 247 -24.24 8.33 -10.76
CA ALA A 247 -22.96 8.41 -11.46
C ALA A 247 -22.74 7.27 -12.49
N VAL A 248 -23.76 6.54 -12.87
CA VAL A 248 -23.73 5.51 -13.93
C VAL A 248 -24.44 5.99 -15.18
#